data_86cb6d0dda0efb5883b3d4dc2432f9e0
#
_entry.id   86cb6d0dda0efb5883b3d4dc2432f9e0
#
_cell.length_a   1.000
_cell.length_b   1.000
_cell.length_c   1.000
_cell.angle_alpha   90.00
_cell.angle_beta   90.00
_cell.angle_gamma   90.00
#
_symmetry.space_group_name_H-M   'P 1'
#
loop_
_entity.id
_entity.type
_entity.pdbx_description
1 polymer ?
#
loop_
_entity_poly.entity_id
_entity_poly.type
_entity_poly.pdbx_seq_one_letter_code
_entity_poly.pdbx_strand_id
1 'polypeptide(L)'
;MYVTAPTRGASSLRKRRAPTAAPVYQAENVRRVIERVAEETDDAALRQSLHFSTGVVDRITRQMQLGCTVITDSNLICTGIDRAPAEGLPVRFSCSMDDPMVVNFAEQKHITRAEVAIEQSLSI
;
A
#
# COMPACT_ATOMS: atom_id res chain seq x y z
N MET A 1 0.35 1.99 2.02
CA MET A 1 0.97 0.78 1.46
C MET A 1 0.43 0.57 0.05
N TYR A 2 1.18 0.97 -0.96
CA TYR A 2 0.79 0.82 -2.36
C TYR A 2 1.53 -0.37 -2.96
N VAL A 3 0.75 -1.29 -3.55
CA VAL A 3 1.27 -2.32 -4.44
C VAL A 3 0.78 -1.96 -5.83
N THR A 4 1.66 -1.42 -6.68
CA THR A 4 1.32 -1.02 -8.05
C THR A 4 1.44 -2.21 -8.99
N ALA A 5 0.38 -2.41 -9.80
CA ALA A 5 0.43 -3.24 -10.99
C ALA A 5 0.97 -2.42 -12.18
N PRO A 6 1.64 -3.05 -13.17
CA PRO A 6 2.25 -2.35 -14.31
C PRO A 6 1.21 -1.69 -15.21
N THR A 7 1.41 -0.41 -15.50
CA THR A 7 0.65 0.34 -16.49
C THR A 7 0.95 -0.18 -17.90
N ARG A 8 -0.03 -0.78 -18.55
CA ARG A 8 -0.07 -0.91 -20.00
C ARG A 8 -0.98 0.17 -20.58
N GLY A 9 -0.45 0.83 -21.60
CA GLY A 9 -1.04 1.96 -22.29
C GLY A 9 -2.44 1.76 -22.84
N ALA A 10 -3.06 2.89 -22.99
CA ALA A 10 -4.24 3.36 -23.68
C ALA A 10 -5.14 2.40 -24.42
N SER A 11 -6.43 2.68 -24.21
CA SER A 11 -7.57 2.46 -25.10
C SER A 11 -8.17 1.06 -25.11
N SER A 12 -9.13 0.90 -24.27
CA SER A 12 -10.50 0.53 -24.61
C SER A 12 -11.37 0.57 -23.35
N LEU A 13 -12.47 1.31 -23.41
CA LEU A 13 -13.54 1.32 -22.42
C LEU A 13 -14.13 -0.10 -22.31
N ARG A 14 -13.47 -0.98 -21.58
CA ARG A 14 -14.11 -2.20 -21.11
C ARG A 14 -15.03 -1.80 -19.96
N LYS A 15 -16.35 -1.92 -20.20
CA LYS A 15 -17.36 -1.97 -19.15
C LYS A 15 -16.79 -2.79 -18.00
N ARG A 16 -16.49 -2.14 -16.88
CA ARG A 16 -16.12 -2.82 -15.64
C ARG A 16 -17.31 -3.71 -15.29
N ARG A 17 -17.14 -5.00 -15.43
CA ARG A 17 -18.03 -5.99 -14.86
C ARG A 17 -18.04 -5.72 -13.35
N ALA A 18 -19.24 -5.57 -12.78
CA ALA A 18 -19.37 -5.49 -11.32
C ALA A 18 -18.61 -6.66 -10.70
N PRO A 19 -17.86 -6.44 -9.61
CA PRO A 19 -17.16 -7.53 -8.96
C PRO A 19 -18.18 -8.59 -8.56
N THR A 20 -18.03 -9.78 -9.09
CA THR A 20 -18.75 -10.97 -8.64
C THR A 20 -18.50 -11.07 -7.13
N ALA A 21 -19.58 -11.27 -6.36
CA ALA A 21 -19.51 -11.40 -4.91
C ALA A 21 -18.28 -12.22 -4.50
N ALA A 22 -17.44 -11.61 -3.62
CA ALA A 22 -16.23 -12.24 -3.14
C ALA A 22 -16.59 -13.58 -2.48
N PRO A 23 -15.78 -14.64 -2.66
CA PRO A 23 -16.03 -15.93 -2.02
C PRO A 23 -16.10 -15.74 -0.49
N VAL A 24 -17.09 -16.35 0.12
CA VAL A 24 -17.46 -16.23 1.54
C VAL A 24 -16.36 -16.69 2.52
N TYR A 25 -15.24 -17.18 2.01
CA TYR A 25 -14.08 -17.59 2.82
C TYR A 25 -12.92 -16.59 2.64
N GLN A 26 -13.03 -15.45 3.31
CA GLN A 26 -11.83 -14.66 3.55
C GLN A 26 -10.98 -15.44 4.56
N ALA A 27 -9.70 -15.63 4.25
CA ALA A 27 -8.76 -16.24 5.19
C ALA A 27 -8.80 -15.47 6.53
N GLU A 28 -8.66 -16.15 7.64
CA GLU A 28 -8.77 -15.57 8.98
C GLU A 28 -7.87 -14.35 9.18
N ASN A 29 -6.66 -14.37 8.57
CA ASN A 29 -5.72 -13.27 8.60
C ASN A 29 -6.24 -12.01 7.87
N VAL A 30 -6.95 -12.17 6.75
CA VAL A 30 -7.60 -11.05 6.03
C VAL A 30 -8.73 -10.46 6.87
N ARG A 31 -9.54 -11.31 7.48
CA ARG A 31 -10.61 -10.86 8.38
C ARG A 31 -10.08 -10.01 9.53
N ARG A 32 -9.00 -10.45 10.17
CA ARG A 32 -8.36 -9.69 11.27
C ARG A 32 -7.85 -8.32 10.82
N VAL A 33 -7.29 -8.21 9.60
CA VAL A 33 -6.88 -6.90 9.04
C VAL A 33 -8.09 -6.00 8.83
N ILE A 34 -9.18 -6.51 8.25
CA ILE A 34 -10.41 -5.76 8.02
C ILE A 34 -11.01 -5.27 9.35
N GLU A 35 -11.09 -6.14 10.34
CA GLU A 35 -11.59 -5.79 11.67
C GLU A 35 -10.75 -4.70 12.31
N ARG A 36 -9.42 -4.80 12.25
CA ARG A 36 -8.51 -3.79 12.80
C ARG A 36 -8.67 -2.42 12.12
N VAL A 37 -8.76 -2.39 10.78
CA VAL A 37 -9.00 -1.15 10.04
C VAL A 37 -10.35 -0.53 10.43
N ALA A 38 -11.39 -1.36 10.59
CA ALA A 38 -12.70 -0.87 10.97
C ALA A 38 -12.74 -0.31 12.39
N GLU A 39 -12.04 -0.93 13.33
CA GLU A 39 -11.90 -0.46 14.72
C GLU A 39 -11.19 0.90 14.78
N GLU A 40 -10.13 1.09 14.01
CA GLU A 40 -9.34 2.33 14.03
C GLU A 40 -10.02 3.49 13.31
N THR A 41 -10.85 3.23 12.32
CA THR A 41 -11.44 4.28 11.48
C THR A 41 -12.90 4.57 11.81
N ASP A 42 -13.57 3.66 12.51
CA ASP A 42 -15.03 3.70 12.76
C ASP A 42 -15.85 3.92 11.47
N ASP A 43 -15.35 3.39 10.34
CA ASP A 43 -15.94 3.59 9.01
C ASP A 43 -16.38 2.26 8.39
N ALA A 44 -17.69 2.02 8.42
CA ALA A 44 -18.28 0.82 7.81
C ALA A 44 -18.17 0.79 6.28
N ALA A 45 -18.14 1.96 5.61
CA ALA A 45 -17.98 2.04 4.16
C ALA A 45 -16.56 1.66 3.76
N LEU A 46 -15.56 2.07 4.52
CA LEU A 46 -14.17 1.68 4.32
C LEU A 46 -14.00 0.15 4.41
N ARG A 47 -14.64 -0.49 5.39
CA ARG A 47 -14.64 -1.96 5.52
C ARG A 47 -15.08 -2.66 4.23
N GLN A 48 -16.13 -2.14 3.57
CA GLN A 48 -16.68 -2.73 2.35
C GLN A 48 -15.81 -2.45 1.12
N SER A 49 -15.00 -1.40 1.14
CA SER A 49 -14.14 -1.00 0.03
C SER A 49 -12.78 -1.70 0.01
N LEU A 50 -12.42 -2.42 1.07
CA LEU A 50 -11.14 -3.14 1.15
C LEU A 50 -11.13 -4.36 0.24
N HIS A 51 -10.11 -4.43 -0.61
CA HIS A 51 -9.88 -5.53 -1.53
C HIS A 51 -8.51 -6.16 -1.30
N PHE A 52 -8.48 -7.48 -1.24
CA PHE A 52 -7.27 -8.25 -0.99
C PHE A 52 -7.04 -9.24 -2.13
N SER A 53 -5.85 -9.27 -2.69
CA SER A 53 -5.44 -10.36 -3.57
C SER A 53 -5.19 -11.64 -2.77
N THR A 54 -5.39 -12.78 -3.42
CA THR A 54 -5.24 -14.09 -2.78
C THR A 54 -3.88 -14.24 -2.10
N GLY A 55 -3.88 -14.56 -0.81
CA GLY A 55 -2.68 -14.80 0.00
C GLY A 55 -1.80 -13.57 0.23
N VAL A 56 -2.30 -12.34 0.00
CA VAL A 56 -1.50 -11.12 0.15
C VAL A 56 -1.04 -10.90 1.59
N VAL A 57 -1.88 -11.15 2.57
CA VAL A 57 -1.54 -10.95 3.99
C VAL A 57 -0.42 -11.91 4.41
N ASP A 58 -0.50 -13.19 4.00
CA ASP A 58 0.56 -14.16 4.29
C ASP A 58 1.89 -13.79 3.63
N ARG A 59 1.85 -13.32 2.38
CA ARG A 59 3.04 -12.86 1.68
C ARG A 59 3.67 -11.65 2.35
N ILE A 60 2.88 -10.67 2.76
CA ILE A 60 3.38 -9.49 3.48
C ILE A 60 4.00 -9.91 4.81
N THR A 61 3.32 -10.72 5.60
CA THR A 61 3.83 -11.22 6.88
C THR A 61 5.16 -11.93 6.71
N ARG A 62 5.26 -12.79 5.71
CA ARG A 62 6.51 -13.50 5.41
C ARG A 62 7.63 -12.55 4.99
N GLN A 63 7.34 -11.55 4.15
CA GLN A 63 8.35 -10.55 3.74
C GLN A 63 8.84 -9.72 4.93
N MET A 64 7.95 -9.32 5.83
CA MET A 64 8.34 -8.61 7.05
C MET A 64 9.27 -9.46 7.93
N GLN A 65 9.05 -10.77 8.02
CA GLN A 65 9.93 -11.68 8.76
C GLN A 65 11.29 -11.88 8.10
N LEU A 66 11.35 -11.87 6.77
CA LEU A 66 12.59 -12.03 5.99
C LEU A 66 13.38 -10.73 5.84
N GLY A 67 12.73 -9.61 6.01
CA GLY A 67 13.25 -8.27 5.79
C GLY A 67 12.65 -7.59 4.57
N CYS A 68 12.10 -6.41 4.79
CA CYS A 68 11.55 -5.61 3.70
C CYS A 68 11.63 -4.11 4.02
N THR A 69 11.44 -3.29 2.99
CA THR A 69 11.21 -1.86 3.13
C THR A 69 9.73 -1.58 2.88
N VAL A 70 9.08 -0.93 3.83
CA VAL A 70 7.73 -0.40 3.71
C VAL A 70 7.85 1.05 3.23
N ILE A 71 7.32 1.31 2.04
CA ILE A 71 7.35 2.64 1.41
C ILE A 71 6.04 3.34 1.74
N THR A 72 6.14 4.60 2.17
CA THR A 72 4.99 5.46 2.44
C THR A 72 5.05 6.72 1.58
N ASP A 73 3.90 7.25 1.23
CA ASP A 73 3.73 8.52 0.51
C ASP A 73 3.54 9.72 1.44
N SER A 74 3.78 9.54 2.73
CA SER A 74 3.64 10.57 3.74
C SER A 74 4.69 10.40 4.84
N ASN A 75 5.43 11.47 5.11
CA ASN A 75 6.37 11.51 6.24
C ASN A 75 5.66 11.35 7.59
N LEU A 76 4.44 11.88 7.71
CA LEU A 76 3.63 11.73 8.91
C LEU A 76 3.34 10.25 9.20
N ILE A 77 2.94 9.49 8.17
CA ILE A 77 2.73 8.05 8.29
C ILE A 77 4.05 7.35 8.63
N CYS A 78 5.12 7.66 7.91
CA CYS A 78 6.43 7.06 8.12
C CYS A 78 6.96 7.24 9.56
N THR A 79 6.74 8.42 10.14
CA THR A 79 7.18 8.75 11.50
C THR A 79 6.19 8.33 12.58
N GLY A 80 4.89 8.30 12.26
CA GLY A 80 3.82 7.98 13.19
C GLY A 80 3.50 6.49 13.32
N ILE A 81 4.10 5.63 12.50
CA ILE A 81 3.91 4.19 12.61
C ILE A 81 4.43 3.71 13.98
N ASP A 82 3.56 3.07 14.75
CA ASP A 82 3.97 2.34 15.93
C ASP A 82 4.85 1.16 15.52
N ARG A 83 6.12 1.23 15.89
CA ARG A 83 7.12 0.22 15.55
C ARG A 83 7.17 -0.94 16.56
N ALA A 84 6.51 -0.80 17.71
CA ALA A 84 6.53 -1.82 18.73
C ALA A 84 6.06 -3.21 18.23
N PRO A 85 5.00 -3.32 17.41
CA PRO A 85 4.61 -4.63 16.85
C PRO A 85 5.63 -5.23 15.88
N ALA A 86 6.51 -4.41 15.31
CA ALA A 86 7.56 -4.82 14.38
C ALA A 86 8.95 -4.90 15.05
N GLU A 87 9.02 -4.70 16.37
CA GLU A 87 10.27 -4.79 17.10
C GLU A 87 10.90 -6.18 16.95
N GLY A 88 12.17 -6.19 16.60
CA GLY A 88 12.90 -7.43 16.29
C GLY A 88 12.70 -7.97 14.87
N LEU A 89 11.82 -7.39 14.06
CA LEU A 89 11.72 -7.71 12.63
C LEU A 89 12.65 -6.82 11.80
N PRO A 90 13.30 -7.35 10.73
CA PRO A 90 14.19 -6.59 9.86
C PRO A 90 13.40 -5.71 8.87
N VAL A 91 12.49 -4.88 9.37
CA VAL A 91 11.63 -4.00 8.55
C VAL A 91 12.16 -2.57 8.61
N ARG A 92 12.25 -1.92 7.45
CA ARG A 92 12.54 -0.50 7.31
C ARG A 92 11.30 0.24 6.84
N PHE A 93 11.12 1.46 7.33
CA PHE A 93 10.10 2.40 6.83
C PHE A 93 10.81 3.53 6.08
N SER A 94 10.32 3.87 4.90
CA SER A 94 10.93 4.89 4.03
C SER A 94 9.88 5.77 3.41
N CYS A 95 10.17 7.07 3.35
CA CYS A 95 9.39 8.06 2.63
C CYS A 95 10.35 9.01 1.91
N SER A 96 10.23 9.15 0.61
CA SER A 96 11.08 10.00 -0.23
C SER A 96 10.40 11.29 -0.69
N MET A 97 9.28 11.67 -0.07
CA MET A 97 8.46 12.81 -0.49
C MET A 97 9.21 14.16 -0.46
N ASP A 98 10.18 14.30 0.44
CA ASP A 98 10.96 15.53 0.62
C ASP A 98 12.38 15.42 0.04
N ASP A 99 12.67 14.35 -0.70
CA ASP A 99 13.93 14.23 -1.42
C ASP A 99 14.01 15.34 -2.49
N PRO A 100 15.09 16.14 -2.53
CA PRO A 100 15.22 17.20 -3.53
C PRO A 100 15.10 16.72 -4.97
N MET A 101 15.52 15.51 -5.28
CA MET A 101 15.37 14.92 -6.60
C MET A 101 13.91 14.65 -6.92
N VAL A 102 13.14 14.14 -5.96
CA VAL A 102 11.69 13.91 -6.10
C VAL A 102 10.98 15.23 -6.32
N VAL A 103 11.29 16.26 -5.51
CA VAL A 103 10.69 17.58 -5.62
C VAL A 103 10.95 18.19 -6.99
N ASN A 104 12.21 18.25 -7.41
CA ASN A 104 12.60 18.82 -8.70
C ASN A 104 11.98 18.08 -9.89
N PHE A 105 11.96 16.76 -9.85
CA PHE A 105 11.42 15.95 -10.93
C PHE A 105 9.90 16.10 -11.04
N ALA A 106 9.20 16.15 -9.91
CA ALA A 106 7.76 16.38 -9.87
C ALA A 106 7.38 17.74 -10.47
N GLU A 107 8.13 18.79 -10.14
CA GLU A 107 7.93 20.13 -10.71
C GLU A 107 8.19 20.17 -12.23
N GLN A 108 9.28 19.58 -12.68
CA GLN A 108 9.63 19.55 -14.11
C GLN A 108 8.62 18.77 -14.95
N LYS A 109 8.05 17.70 -14.42
CA LYS A 109 7.11 16.81 -15.11
C LYS A 109 5.65 17.19 -14.89
N HIS A 110 5.35 18.14 -14.00
CA HIS A 110 3.99 18.52 -13.61
C HIS A 110 3.16 17.33 -13.08
N ILE A 111 3.81 16.45 -12.31
CA ILE A 111 3.19 15.31 -11.63
C ILE A 111 3.34 15.43 -10.12
N THR A 112 2.66 14.58 -9.36
CA THR A 112 2.70 14.66 -7.90
C THR A 112 4.02 14.12 -7.35
N ARG A 113 4.49 14.66 -6.21
CA ARG A 113 5.65 14.12 -5.50
C ARG A 113 5.44 12.68 -5.05
N ALA A 114 4.21 12.33 -4.66
CA ALA A 114 3.87 10.96 -4.26
C ALA A 114 4.10 9.96 -5.40
N GLU A 115 3.68 10.32 -6.62
CA GLU A 115 3.88 9.52 -7.82
C GLU A 115 5.37 9.29 -8.10
N VAL A 116 6.16 10.36 -8.10
CA VAL A 116 7.62 10.27 -8.29
C VAL A 116 8.29 9.45 -7.19
N ALA A 117 7.96 9.72 -5.93
CA ALA A 117 8.56 9.04 -4.79
C ALA A 117 8.32 7.52 -4.83
N ILE A 118 7.10 7.10 -5.18
CA ILE A 118 6.76 5.68 -5.30
C ILE A 118 7.48 5.04 -6.50
N GLU A 119 7.49 5.69 -7.68
CA GLU A 119 8.18 5.17 -8.87
C GLU A 119 9.67 4.97 -8.63
N GLN A 120 10.34 5.96 -8.03
CA GLN A 120 11.76 5.86 -7.69
C GLN A 120 12.03 4.73 -6.69
N SER A 121 11.17 4.59 -5.68
CA SER A 121 11.32 3.55 -4.67
C SER A 121 11.14 2.13 -5.20
N LEU A 122 10.45 1.95 -6.32
CA LEU A 122 10.28 0.66 -7.00
C LEU A 122 11.42 0.32 -7.96
N SER A 123 12.31 1.27 -8.23
CA SER A 123 13.41 1.13 -9.19
C SER A 123 14.74 0.72 -8.54
N ILE A 124 14.73 0.43 -7.23
CA ILE A 124 15.91 0.07 -6.43
C ILE A 124 16.07 -1.46 -6.33
#